data_0030576c912b50dc5877ebcb12eea86a
#
_entry.id   0030576c912b50dc5877ebcb12eea86a
#
_cell.length_a   1.000
_cell.length_b   1.000
_cell.length_c   1.000
_cell.angle_alpha   90.00
_cell.angle_beta   90.00
_cell.angle_gamma   90.00
#
_symmetry.space_group_name_H-M   'P 1'
#
loop_
_entity.id
_entity.type
_entity.pdbx_description
1 polymer ?
#
loop_
_entity_poly.entity_id
_entity_poly.type
_entity_poly.pdbx_seq_one_letter_code
_entity_poly.pdbx_strand_id
1 'polypeptide(L)'
;FGLGSLVRSRLDVTIESKTILNVLREKTQENVRLAVLERQNVVFLHDFESPQTLRLRSATGQLKPAFCTAEGLCLLAGLRTPELEKFLQYPMPARAPNTITDKDDFLKAVRQVKRRGHAFEDETCDEGTRCLAAPIYNADGRLVASVGVAGPRVRIKKAMVPKLAPIVIEAANEISQRMGYVRRQPIYV
;
A
#
# COMPACT_ATOMS: atom_id res chain seq x y z
N PHE A 1 -14.53 -17.37 -15.30
CA PHE A 1 -13.88 -17.80 -14.02
C PHE A 1 -13.05 -16.66 -13.37
N GLY A 2 -12.56 -15.65 -14.09
CA GLY A 2 -11.69 -14.60 -13.54
C GLY A 2 -12.38 -13.53 -12.69
N LEU A 3 -13.57 -13.06 -13.08
CA LEU A 3 -14.25 -11.95 -12.37
C LEU A 3 -14.76 -12.34 -10.98
N GLY A 4 -15.33 -13.53 -10.86
CA GLY A 4 -15.86 -14.04 -9.58
C GLY A 4 -14.77 -14.26 -8.54
N SER A 5 -13.57 -14.72 -8.94
CA SER A 5 -12.45 -14.92 -8.02
C SER A 5 -11.86 -13.59 -7.54
N LEU A 6 -11.85 -12.57 -8.39
CA LEU A 6 -11.37 -11.22 -8.05
C LEU A 6 -12.29 -10.51 -7.07
N VAL A 7 -13.60 -10.60 -7.30
CA VAL A 7 -14.62 -10.04 -6.40
C VAL A 7 -14.56 -10.73 -5.03
N ARG A 8 -14.46 -12.07 -5.01
CA ARG A 8 -14.33 -12.83 -3.78
C ARG A 8 -13.08 -12.45 -2.99
N SER A 9 -11.93 -12.37 -3.64
CA SER A 9 -10.67 -11.98 -2.98
C SER A 9 -10.73 -10.57 -2.38
N ARG A 10 -11.40 -9.62 -3.05
CA ARG A 10 -11.61 -8.26 -2.52
C ARG A 10 -12.53 -8.24 -1.32
N LEU A 11 -13.62 -9.03 -1.34
CA LEU A 11 -14.53 -9.16 -0.21
C LEU A 11 -13.82 -9.82 0.99
N ASP A 12 -13.06 -10.88 0.75
CA ASP A 12 -12.34 -11.60 1.79
C ASP A 12 -11.33 -10.67 2.47
N VAL A 13 -10.49 -9.93 1.74
CA VAL A 13 -9.50 -9.02 2.34
C VAL A 13 -10.16 -7.87 3.09
N THR A 14 -11.32 -7.39 2.63
CA THR A 14 -12.08 -6.31 3.28
C THR A 14 -12.59 -6.76 4.65
N ILE A 15 -13.10 -7.99 4.74
CA ILE A 15 -13.62 -8.56 5.99
C ILE A 15 -12.48 -8.90 6.96
N GLU A 16 -11.46 -9.62 6.47
CA GLU A 16 -10.37 -10.13 7.29
C GLU A 16 -9.46 -9.02 7.85
N SER A 17 -9.37 -7.88 7.17
CA SER A 17 -8.51 -6.77 7.58
C SER A 17 -9.11 -5.87 8.65
N LYS A 18 -10.43 -5.77 8.75
CA LYS A 18 -11.13 -4.70 9.49
C LYS A 18 -10.65 -4.52 10.94
N THR A 19 -10.52 -5.61 11.68
CA THR A 19 -10.05 -5.58 13.08
C THR A 19 -8.59 -5.11 13.17
N ILE A 20 -7.74 -5.61 12.28
CA ILE A 20 -6.30 -5.28 12.25
C ILE A 20 -6.11 -3.81 11.90
N LEU A 21 -6.88 -3.29 10.93
CA LEU A 21 -6.84 -1.87 10.55
C LEU A 21 -7.21 -0.97 11.73
N ASN A 22 -8.22 -1.34 12.55
CA ASN A 22 -8.57 -0.60 13.75
C ASN A 22 -7.44 -0.60 14.78
N VAL A 23 -6.84 -1.76 15.06
CA VAL A 23 -5.69 -1.88 15.97
C VAL A 23 -4.51 -1.05 15.47
N LEU A 24 -4.24 -1.08 14.16
CA LEU A 24 -3.17 -0.29 13.57
C LEU A 24 -3.45 1.23 13.72
N ARG A 25 -4.71 1.66 13.52
CA ARG A 25 -5.11 3.04 13.73
C ARG A 25 -4.93 3.48 15.19
N GLU A 26 -5.31 2.64 16.15
CA GLU A 26 -5.12 2.92 17.59
C GLU A 26 -3.63 3.05 17.94
N LYS A 27 -2.79 2.16 17.40
CA LYS A 27 -1.33 2.20 17.63
C LYS A 27 -0.67 3.42 17.00
N THR A 28 -1.09 3.82 15.82
CA THR A 28 -0.42 4.88 15.05
C THR A 28 -1.05 6.26 15.20
N GLN A 29 -2.32 6.32 15.60
CA GLN A 29 -3.12 7.55 15.70
C GLN A 29 -3.24 8.32 14.38
N GLU A 30 -3.03 7.64 13.25
CA GLU A 30 -3.10 8.19 11.90
C GLU A 30 -4.18 7.49 11.07
N ASN A 31 -4.48 8.01 9.87
CA ASN A 31 -5.36 7.31 8.93
C ASN A 31 -4.75 5.96 8.57
N VAL A 32 -5.59 4.92 8.55
CA VAL A 32 -5.21 3.57 8.13
C VAL A 32 -6.04 3.15 6.93
N ARG A 33 -5.36 2.76 5.87
CA ARG A 33 -5.96 2.50 4.56
C ARG A 33 -5.73 1.07 4.11
N LEU A 34 -6.75 0.49 3.48
CA LEU A 34 -6.66 -0.74 2.71
C LEU A 34 -6.90 -0.41 1.24
N ALA A 35 -5.99 -0.78 0.37
CA ALA A 35 -6.07 -0.48 -1.06
C ALA A 35 -5.83 -1.70 -1.93
N VAL A 36 -6.46 -1.70 -3.09
CA VAL A 36 -6.26 -2.68 -4.16
C VAL A 36 -5.92 -1.96 -5.47
N LEU A 37 -5.24 -2.66 -6.38
CA LEU A 37 -4.94 -2.12 -7.70
C LEU A 37 -6.15 -2.27 -8.64
N GLU A 38 -6.49 -1.18 -9.29
CA GLU A 38 -7.49 -1.14 -10.35
C GLU A 38 -6.91 -0.44 -11.58
N ARG A 39 -6.45 -1.21 -12.56
CA ARG A 39 -5.74 -0.70 -13.75
C ARG A 39 -4.52 0.14 -13.36
N GLN A 40 -4.60 1.46 -13.48
CA GLN A 40 -3.52 2.41 -13.18
C GLN A 40 -3.67 3.09 -11.81
N ASN A 41 -4.76 2.80 -11.11
CA ASN A 41 -5.11 3.47 -9.87
C ASN A 41 -5.15 2.48 -8.72
N VAL A 42 -5.05 3.00 -7.53
CA VAL A 42 -5.49 2.33 -6.31
C VAL A 42 -6.91 2.72 -6.00
N VAL A 43 -7.69 1.74 -5.54
CA VAL A 43 -9.01 1.95 -4.92
C VAL A 43 -8.86 1.72 -3.44
N PHE A 44 -9.25 2.68 -2.62
CA PHE A 44 -9.27 2.51 -1.17
C PHE A 44 -10.55 1.79 -0.77
N LEU A 45 -10.43 0.53 -0.34
CA LEU A 45 -11.55 -0.28 0.17
C LEU A 45 -11.95 0.18 1.57
N HIS A 46 -10.97 0.57 2.39
CA HIS A 46 -11.15 1.17 3.70
C HIS A 46 -10.18 2.34 3.87
N ASP A 47 -10.64 3.38 4.56
CA ASP A 47 -9.82 4.44 5.13
C ASP A 47 -10.43 4.81 6.49
N PHE A 48 -9.85 4.29 7.57
CA PHE A 48 -10.20 4.65 8.92
C PHE A 48 -9.49 5.94 9.30
N GLU A 49 -10.26 7.00 9.48
CA GLU A 49 -9.72 8.32 9.79
C GLU A 49 -8.98 8.34 11.15
N SER A 50 -7.91 9.10 11.19
CA SER A 50 -7.19 9.44 12.42
C SER A 50 -8.14 10.08 13.44
N PRO A 51 -7.99 9.81 14.75
CA PRO A 51 -8.75 10.50 15.79
C PRO A 51 -8.27 11.95 16.02
N GLN A 52 -7.16 12.35 15.38
CA GLN A 52 -6.59 13.68 15.53
C GLN A 52 -7.44 14.73 14.80
N THR A 53 -7.46 15.98 15.36
CA THR A 53 -8.19 17.11 14.75
C THR A 53 -7.64 17.42 13.35
N LEU A 54 -6.32 17.56 13.22
CA LEU A 54 -5.66 17.69 11.92
C LEU A 54 -5.46 16.30 11.34
N ARG A 55 -6.27 15.89 10.38
CA ARG A 55 -6.22 14.58 9.74
C ARG A 55 -6.50 14.66 8.25
N LEU A 56 -6.18 13.58 7.55
CA LEU A 56 -6.60 13.41 6.17
C LEU A 56 -8.07 13.02 6.13
N ARG A 57 -8.81 13.54 5.14
CA ARG A 57 -10.18 13.08 4.87
C ARG A 57 -10.16 11.64 4.39
N SER A 58 -11.19 10.89 4.71
CA SER A 58 -11.34 9.52 4.21
C SER A 58 -11.32 9.49 2.69
N ALA A 59 -10.55 8.56 2.16
CA ALA A 59 -10.44 8.27 0.74
C ALA A 59 -11.22 7.00 0.33
N THR A 60 -12.04 6.43 1.22
CA THR A 60 -12.81 5.22 0.92
C THR A 60 -13.62 5.39 -0.38
N GLY A 61 -13.49 4.44 -1.29
CA GLY A 61 -14.11 4.47 -2.63
C GLY A 61 -13.42 5.39 -3.64
N GLN A 62 -12.42 6.16 -3.23
CA GLN A 62 -11.70 7.05 -4.14
C GLN A 62 -10.64 6.28 -4.94
N LEU A 63 -10.39 6.81 -6.14
CA LEU A 63 -9.31 6.39 -7.02
C LEU A 63 -8.17 7.39 -6.92
N LYS A 64 -6.94 6.88 -6.71
CA LYS A 64 -5.71 7.68 -6.83
C LYS A 64 -4.71 6.97 -7.75
N PRO A 65 -3.85 7.70 -8.48
CA PRO A 65 -2.85 7.06 -9.33
C PRO A 65 -1.91 6.18 -8.51
N ALA A 66 -1.69 4.95 -8.98
CA ALA A 66 -0.87 3.98 -8.24
C ALA A 66 0.61 4.37 -8.22
N PHE A 67 1.09 5.08 -9.25
CA PHE A 67 2.52 5.42 -9.36
C PHE A 67 3.03 6.40 -8.29
N CYS A 68 2.14 7.17 -7.66
CA CYS A 68 2.53 8.19 -6.69
C CYS A 68 2.08 7.92 -5.25
N THR A 69 1.34 6.84 -5.00
CA THR A 69 0.89 6.45 -3.66
C THR A 69 1.75 5.33 -3.08
N ALA A 70 1.95 5.29 -1.76
CA ALA A 70 2.69 4.20 -1.10
C ALA A 70 2.00 2.85 -1.32
N GLU A 71 0.67 2.81 -1.17
CA GLU A 71 -0.13 1.62 -1.42
C GLU A 71 0.04 1.14 -2.86
N GLY A 72 0.01 2.07 -3.82
CA GLY A 72 0.20 1.77 -5.24
C GLY A 72 1.58 1.23 -5.55
N LEU A 73 2.64 1.81 -5.00
CA LEU A 73 4.01 1.29 -5.16
C LEU A 73 4.15 -0.13 -4.64
N CYS A 74 3.51 -0.46 -3.49
CA CYS A 74 3.47 -1.83 -2.98
C CYS A 74 2.79 -2.77 -3.98
N LEU A 75 1.63 -2.39 -4.51
CA LEU A 75 0.86 -3.19 -5.46
C LEU A 75 1.60 -3.38 -6.79
N LEU A 76 2.22 -2.32 -7.30
CA LEU A 76 3.01 -2.36 -8.53
C LEU A 76 4.28 -3.21 -8.37
N ALA A 77 4.86 -3.23 -7.15
CA ALA A 77 5.99 -4.11 -6.85
C ALA A 77 5.63 -5.60 -6.91
N GLY A 78 4.37 -5.96 -6.76
CA GLY A 78 3.88 -7.34 -6.91
C GLY A 78 3.56 -7.77 -8.33
N LEU A 79 3.56 -6.86 -9.29
CA LEU A 79 3.29 -7.19 -10.69
C LEU A 79 4.44 -8.02 -11.30
N ARG A 80 4.07 -8.90 -12.23
CA ARG A 80 5.04 -9.57 -13.10
C ARG A 80 5.62 -8.57 -14.09
N THR A 81 6.81 -8.85 -14.60
CA THR A 81 7.52 -7.94 -15.52
C THR A 81 6.67 -7.45 -16.69
N PRO A 82 5.93 -8.30 -17.45
CA PRO A 82 5.11 -7.80 -18.56
C PRO A 82 3.96 -6.87 -18.12
N GLU A 83 3.41 -7.10 -16.94
CA GLU A 83 2.34 -6.25 -16.39
C GLU A 83 2.88 -4.89 -15.96
N LEU A 84 4.06 -4.88 -15.34
CA LEU A 84 4.74 -3.64 -14.97
C LEU A 84 5.19 -2.85 -16.20
N GLU A 85 5.73 -3.50 -17.23
CA GLU A 85 6.08 -2.87 -18.51
C GLU A 85 4.85 -2.24 -19.17
N LYS A 86 3.70 -2.93 -19.15
CA LYS A 86 2.44 -2.37 -19.62
C LYS A 86 2.02 -1.15 -18.82
N PHE A 87 2.19 -1.18 -17.48
CA PHE A 87 1.92 -0.03 -16.62
C PHE A 87 2.79 1.18 -16.99
N LEU A 88 4.05 0.98 -17.32
CA LEU A 88 4.99 2.04 -17.73
C LEU A 88 4.66 2.71 -19.08
N GLN A 89 3.69 2.19 -19.83
CA GLN A 89 3.18 2.87 -21.05
C GLN A 89 2.32 4.10 -20.68
N TYR A 90 1.81 4.16 -19.47
CA TYR A 90 0.99 5.28 -19.02
C TYR A 90 1.84 6.44 -18.52
N PRO A 91 1.34 7.68 -18.70
CA PRO A 91 2.04 8.86 -18.23
C PRO A 91 2.05 8.92 -16.70
N MET A 92 3.15 9.41 -16.14
CA MET A 92 3.31 9.68 -14.71
C MET A 92 3.52 11.18 -14.50
N PRO A 93 2.46 12.02 -14.61
CA PRO A 93 2.58 13.46 -14.49
C PRO A 93 2.93 13.88 -13.05
N ALA A 94 3.66 14.99 -12.91
CA ALA A 94 3.93 15.59 -11.61
C ALA A 94 2.60 16.01 -10.93
N ARG A 95 2.42 15.61 -9.68
CA ARG A 95 1.24 15.91 -8.87
C ARG A 95 1.57 16.68 -7.59
N ALA A 96 2.75 16.42 -7.05
CA ALA A 96 3.27 17.00 -5.83
C ALA A 96 4.78 17.21 -5.99
N PRO A 97 5.43 17.92 -5.06
CA PRO A 97 6.85 18.31 -5.22
C PRO A 97 7.81 17.15 -5.48
N ASN A 98 7.52 15.97 -4.92
CA ASN A 98 8.43 14.82 -5.00
C ASN A 98 7.88 13.69 -5.89
N THR A 99 6.91 13.96 -6.75
CA THR A 99 6.38 12.94 -7.68
C THR A 99 7.50 12.40 -8.56
N ILE A 100 7.64 11.07 -8.61
CA ILE A 100 8.57 10.40 -9.50
C ILE A 100 7.93 10.36 -10.90
N THR A 101 8.50 11.09 -11.85
CA THR A 101 8.00 11.17 -13.22
C THR A 101 8.88 10.43 -14.22
N ASP A 102 10.12 10.14 -13.84
CA ASP A 102 11.06 9.35 -14.64
C ASP A 102 10.84 7.85 -14.44
N LYS A 103 10.83 7.10 -15.55
CA LYS A 103 10.55 5.65 -15.53
C LYS A 103 11.65 4.84 -14.85
N ASP A 104 12.90 5.22 -15.02
CA ASP A 104 14.03 4.49 -14.42
C ASP A 104 14.08 4.71 -12.91
N ASP A 105 13.81 5.92 -12.45
CA ASP A 105 13.71 6.23 -11.03
C ASP A 105 12.49 5.56 -10.40
N PHE A 106 11.38 5.50 -11.13
CA PHE A 106 10.20 4.75 -10.70
C PHE A 106 10.51 3.24 -10.54
N LEU A 107 11.19 2.63 -11.51
CA LEU A 107 11.63 1.23 -11.42
C LEU A 107 12.60 0.99 -10.27
N LYS A 108 13.48 1.96 -9.96
CA LYS A 108 14.34 1.89 -8.75
C LYS A 108 13.48 1.89 -7.48
N ALA A 109 12.47 2.76 -7.40
CA ALA A 109 11.54 2.81 -6.27
C ALA A 109 10.79 1.48 -6.09
N VAL A 110 10.25 0.91 -7.17
CA VAL A 110 9.59 -0.42 -7.16
C VAL A 110 10.53 -1.52 -6.66
N ARG A 111 11.78 -1.55 -7.14
CA ARG A 111 12.79 -2.52 -6.65
C ARG A 111 13.11 -2.34 -5.17
N GLN A 112 13.14 -1.09 -4.67
CA GLN A 112 13.35 -0.83 -3.25
C GLN A 112 12.21 -1.37 -2.39
N VAL A 113 10.96 -1.24 -2.84
CA VAL A 113 9.79 -1.81 -2.14
C VAL A 113 9.92 -3.33 -2.03
N LYS A 114 10.26 -4.03 -3.13
CA LYS A 114 10.51 -5.49 -3.11
C LYS A 114 11.56 -5.89 -2.06
N ARG A 115 12.63 -5.11 -1.95
CA ARG A 115 13.73 -5.39 -1.04
C ARG A 115 13.40 -5.09 0.42
N ARG A 116 12.68 -3.98 0.67
CA ARG A 116 12.39 -3.48 2.02
C ARG A 116 11.10 -4.05 2.61
N GLY A 117 10.21 -4.58 1.78
CA GLY A 117 8.88 -5.05 2.19
C GLY A 117 7.90 -3.92 2.52
N HIS A 118 8.21 -2.68 2.20
CA HIS A 118 7.34 -1.52 2.39
C HIS A 118 7.68 -0.40 1.40
N ALA A 119 6.70 0.46 1.15
CA ALA A 119 6.86 1.72 0.43
C ALA A 119 6.71 2.89 1.39
N PHE A 120 7.45 3.96 1.15
CA PHE A 120 7.29 5.24 1.83
C PHE A 120 7.03 6.33 0.79
N GLU A 121 5.89 6.98 0.93
CA GLU A 121 5.49 8.15 0.15
C GLU A 121 5.84 9.42 0.93
N ASP A 122 6.60 10.31 0.29
CA ASP A 122 7.02 11.59 0.84
C ASP A 122 6.56 12.70 -0.09
N GLU A 123 5.31 13.12 0.04
CA GLU A 123 4.72 14.17 -0.80
C GLU A 123 4.84 13.86 -2.31
N THR A 124 4.61 12.59 -2.69
CA THR A 124 4.67 12.18 -4.09
C THR A 124 3.31 12.23 -4.78
N CYS A 125 2.22 12.08 -4.04
CA CYS A 125 0.84 12.15 -4.55
C CYS A 125 0.15 13.47 -4.19
N ASP A 126 0.24 13.86 -2.93
CA ASP A 126 -0.37 15.08 -2.39
C ASP A 126 0.65 15.81 -1.50
N GLU A 127 0.81 17.12 -1.72
CA GLU A 127 1.68 17.96 -0.90
C GLU A 127 1.23 17.95 0.57
N GLY A 128 2.18 17.98 1.49
CA GLY A 128 1.92 18.00 2.93
C GLY A 128 1.55 16.65 3.53
N THR A 129 1.47 15.57 2.72
CA THR A 129 1.11 14.23 3.18
C THR A 129 2.27 13.25 3.08
N ARG A 130 2.28 12.28 3.98
CA ARG A 130 3.18 11.11 3.94
C ARG A 130 2.39 9.86 4.22
N CYS A 131 2.79 8.78 3.55
CA CYS A 131 2.22 7.47 3.75
C CYS A 131 3.31 6.41 3.79
N LEU A 132 3.10 5.38 4.61
CA LEU A 132 3.91 4.18 4.63
C LEU A 132 2.99 3.00 4.45
N ALA A 133 3.27 2.13 3.47
CA ALA A 133 2.44 0.99 3.14
C ALA A 133 3.23 -0.31 3.04
N ALA A 134 2.55 -1.43 3.28
CA ALA A 134 3.10 -2.77 3.14
C ALA A 134 2.15 -3.69 2.36
N PRO A 135 2.70 -4.70 1.64
CA PRO A 135 1.93 -5.59 0.77
C PRO A 135 1.20 -6.68 1.55
N ILE A 136 0.00 -7.06 1.07
CA ILE A 136 -0.82 -8.16 1.59
C ILE A 136 -0.90 -9.26 0.53
N TYR A 137 -0.63 -10.50 0.94
CA TYR A 137 -0.61 -11.69 0.09
C TYR A 137 -1.75 -12.64 0.43
N ASN A 138 -2.25 -13.37 -0.56
CA ASN A 138 -3.22 -14.44 -0.38
C ASN A 138 -2.54 -15.82 -0.22
N ALA A 139 -3.35 -16.87 -0.06
CA ALA A 139 -2.89 -18.26 0.07
C ALA A 139 -1.98 -18.74 -1.08
N ASP A 140 -2.17 -18.22 -2.29
CA ASP A 140 -1.34 -18.55 -3.46
C ASP A 140 0.00 -17.80 -3.47
N GLY A 141 0.25 -16.92 -2.48
CA GLY A 141 1.42 -16.03 -2.45
C GLY A 141 1.33 -14.87 -3.45
N ARG A 142 0.14 -14.59 -3.97
CA ARG A 142 -0.10 -13.43 -4.84
C ARG A 142 -0.37 -12.20 -4.01
N LEU A 143 0.22 -11.09 -4.41
CA LEU A 143 -0.08 -9.79 -3.82
C LEU A 143 -1.47 -9.35 -4.25
N VAL A 144 -2.39 -9.14 -3.29
CA VAL A 144 -3.81 -8.87 -3.55
C VAL A 144 -4.27 -7.51 -3.05
N ALA A 145 -3.59 -6.95 -2.04
CA ALA A 145 -3.90 -5.66 -1.45
C ALA A 145 -2.66 -5.03 -0.82
N SER A 146 -2.79 -3.84 -0.31
CA SER A 146 -1.80 -3.18 0.54
C SER A 146 -2.49 -2.46 1.69
N VAL A 147 -1.83 -2.41 2.84
CA VAL A 147 -2.24 -1.61 4.00
C VAL A 147 -1.26 -0.47 4.19
N GLY A 148 -1.78 0.73 4.44
CA GLY A 148 -0.98 1.93 4.64
C GLY A 148 -1.41 2.74 5.86
N VAL A 149 -0.44 3.47 6.41
CA VAL A 149 -0.64 4.51 7.42
C VAL A 149 -0.31 5.85 6.78
N ALA A 150 -1.29 6.76 6.76
CA ALA A 150 -1.19 8.04 6.07
C ALA A 150 -1.52 9.20 7.01
N GLY A 151 -0.76 10.28 6.91
CA GLY A 151 -1.00 11.44 7.74
C GLY A 151 -0.24 12.69 7.27
N PRO A 152 -0.44 13.82 7.96
CA PRO A 152 0.28 15.05 7.68
C PRO A 152 1.80 14.87 7.90
N ARG A 153 2.62 15.45 7.02
CA ARG A 153 4.10 15.37 7.11
C ARG A 153 4.66 15.91 8.43
N VAL A 154 3.93 16.77 9.10
CA VAL A 154 4.34 17.32 10.40
C VAL A 154 4.31 16.30 11.51
N ARG A 155 3.49 15.25 11.39
CA ARG A 155 3.45 14.11 12.32
C ARG A 155 4.21 12.91 11.81
N ILE A 156 3.98 12.48 10.55
CA ILE A 156 4.76 11.38 9.95
C ILE A 156 6.10 11.94 9.47
N LYS A 157 7.08 12.00 10.37
CA LYS A 157 8.44 12.47 10.04
C LYS A 157 9.27 11.34 9.43
N LYS A 158 10.17 11.67 8.49
CA LYS A 158 11.10 10.69 7.87
C LYS A 158 11.87 9.87 8.92
N ALA A 159 12.28 10.50 10.02
CA ALA A 159 12.99 9.83 11.11
C ALA A 159 12.13 8.77 11.85
N MET A 160 10.81 8.79 11.67
CA MET A 160 9.90 7.81 12.28
C MET A 160 9.75 6.54 11.41
N VAL A 161 10.13 6.58 10.14
CA VAL A 161 9.97 5.45 9.21
C VAL A 161 10.58 4.15 9.76
N PRO A 162 11.79 4.12 10.32
CA PRO A 162 12.37 2.90 10.88
C PRO A 162 11.55 2.28 12.04
N LYS A 163 10.78 3.10 12.76
CA LYS A 163 9.90 2.64 13.86
C LYS A 163 8.50 2.27 13.34
N LEU A 164 7.99 3.00 12.36
CA LEU A 164 6.65 2.81 11.83
C LEU A 164 6.58 1.63 10.84
N ALA A 165 7.62 1.41 10.05
CA ALA A 165 7.64 0.36 9.02
C ALA A 165 7.42 -1.05 9.61
N PRO A 166 8.08 -1.48 10.70
CA PRO A 166 7.81 -2.78 11.31
C PRO A 166 6.35 -2.96 11.74
N ILE A 167 5.71 -1.92 12.26
CA ILE A 167 4.31 -1.95 12.74
C ILE A 167 3.36 -2.17 11.55
N VAL A 168 3.59 -1.47 10.43
CA VAL A 168 2.76 -1.60 9.22
C VAL A 168 3.00 -2.95 8.54
N ILE A 169 4.25 -3.42 8.49
CA ILE A 169 4.60 -4.73 7.94
C ILE A 169 3.96 -5.85 8.79
N GLU A 170 3.97 -5.74 10.12
CA GLU A 170 3.33 -6.70 11.00
C GLU A 170 1.83 -6.80 10.73
N ALA A 171 1.14 -5.66 10.63
CA ALA A 171 -0.28 -5.63 10.27
C ALA A 171 -0.55 -6.26 8.90
N ALA A 172 0.27 -5.97 7.88
CA ALA A 172 0.17 -6.58 6.56
C ALA A 172 0.37 -8.10 6.60
N ASN A 173 1.33 -8.58 7.40
CA ASN A 173 1.58 -10.01 7.59
C ASN A 173 0.42 -10.69 8.30
N GLU A 174 -0.15 -10.07 9.33
CA GLU A 174 -1.33 -10.63 10.04
C GLU A 174 -2.53 -10.74 9.12
N ILE A 175 -2.81 -9.71 8.31
CA ILE A 175 -3.87 -9.78 7.29
C ILE A 175 -3.57 -10.89 6.28
N SER A 176 -2.34 -10.99 5.81
CA SER A 176 -1.92 -12.04 4.86
C SER A 176 -2.13 -13.44 5.43
N GLN A 177 -1.80 -13.66 6.71
CA GLN A 177 -2.04 -14.94 7.40
C GLN A 177 -3.53 -15.28 7.44
N ARG A 178 -4.41 -14.31 7.74
CA ARG A 178 -5.86 -14.49 7.69
C ARG A 178 -6.37 -14.79 6.27
N MET A 179 -5.67 -14.28 5.25
CA MET A 179 -5.90 -14.60 3.83
C MET A 179 -5.33 -15.97 3.42
N GLY A 180 -4.80 -16.76 4.36
CA GLY A 180 -4.24 -18.07 4.13
C GLY A 180 -2.78 -18.08 3.64
N TYR A 181 -2.09 -16.93 3.67
CA TYR A 181 -0.69 -16.86 3.27
C TYR A 181 0.21 -17.52 4.31
N VAL A 182 0.97 -18.53 3.89
CA VAL A 182 2.02 -19.15 4.70
C VAL A 182 3.36 -18.71 4.11
N ARG A 183 4.12 -17.94 4.88
CA ARG A 183 5.48 -17.55 4.49
C ARG A 183 6.34 -18.80 4.36
N ARG A 184 6.67 -19.19 3.12
CA ARG A 184 7.62 -20.28 2.89
C ARG A 184 8.99 -19.82 3.40
N GLN A 185 9.47 -20.42 4.47
CA GLN A 185 10.88 -20.29 4.85
C GLN A 185 11.73 -20.86 3.71
N PRO A 186 12.84 -20.20 3.32
CA PRO A 186 13.76 -20.82 2.39
C PRO A 186 14.23 -22.15 3.01
N ILE A 187 13.98 -23.24 2.30
CA ILE A 187 14.54 -24.55 2.65
C ILE A 187 16.03 -24.41 2.32
N TYR A 188 16.84 -24.21 3.35
CA TYR A 188 18.30 -24.37 3.21
C TYR A 188 18.56 -25.88 3.03
N VAL A 189 18.78 -26.30 1.77
CA VAL A 189 19.33 -27.59 1.42
C VAL A 189 20.83 -27.44 1.28
#